data_3136436e48bcadff807867b92d63ed5f
#
_entry.id   3136436e48bcadff807867b92d63ed5f
#
_cell.length_a   1.000
_cell.length_b   1.000
_cell.length_c   1.000
_cell.angle_alpha   90.00
_cell.angle_beta   90.00
_cell.angle_gamma   90.00
#
_symmetry.space_group_name_H-M   'P 1'
#
loop_
_entity.id
_entity.type
_entity.pdbx_description
1 polymer ?
#
loop_
_entity_poly.entity_id
_entity_poly.type
_entity_poly.pdbx_seq_one_letter_code
_entity_poly.pdbx_strand_id
1 'polypeptide(L)'
;VGDQIPTSETSIQEYLDTYTQNEYATALIGKWHLSNNIQDPLFMGIDYFAGLLQGGVQSYTNWNLIENGQTTNSSEYTTTKFTDLAINWVEDQTKPWFLWLAYNAPHTPFHLAPSNLHSQGNLPSDEGSIDVNPLPYFLSAVEAMDSEMGRLINSLSDEERANTVIIFIGDNGTPNRVTQL
;
A
#
# COMPACT_ATOMS: atom_id res chain seq x y z
N VAL A 1 -0.90 20.21 -1.93
CA VAL A 1 0.12 19.22 -2.27
C VAL A 1 1.43 19.88 -1.93
N GLY A 2 2.21 19.27 -1.03
CA GLY A 2 3.56 19.75 -0.70
C GLY A 2 4.47 19.76 -1.93
N ASP A 3 5.68 20.30 -1.76
CA ASP A 3 6.68 20.28 -2.80
C ASP A 3 6.97 18.84 -3.24
N GLN A 4 7.10 18.63 -4.55
CA GLN A 4 7.47 17.33 -5.11
C GLN A 4 8.94 17.05 -4.80
N ILE A 5 9.28 15.78 -4.56
CA ILE A 5 10.67 15.38 -4.43
C ILE A 5 11.29 15.37 -5.84
N PRO A 6 12.43 16.05 -6.06
CA PRO A 6 13.15 15.95 -7.32
C PRO A 6 13.58 14.51 -7.61
N THR A 7 13.48 14.09 -8.85
CA THR A 7 13.94 12.74 -9.27
C THR A 7 15.48 12.60 -9.24
N SER A 8 16.19 13.67 -8.91
CA SER A 8 17.64 13.65 -8.63
C SER A 8 17.99 13.21 -7.21
N GLU A 9 16.99 13.07 -6.33
CA GLU A 9 17.22 12.52 -5.00
C GLU A 9 17.36 10.99 -5.08
N THR A 10 18.28 10.45 -4.32
CA THR A 10 18.53 9.00 -4.29
C THR A 10 17.49 8.31 -3.43
N SER A 11 16.72 7.41 -4.01
CA SER A 11 15.81 6.52 -3.28
C SER A 11 16.57 5.40 -2.55
N ILE A 12 15.92 4.72 -1.62
CA ILE A 12 16.49 3.53 -0.99
C ILE A 12 16.71 2.40 -2.01
N GLN A 13 15.85 2.30 -3.02
CA GLN A 13 15.97 1.32 -4.09
C GLN A 13 17.22 1.60 -4.94
N GLU A 14 17.39 2.82 -5.42
CA GLU A 14 18.60 3.23 -6.15
C GLU A 14 19.90 3.06 -5.32
N TYR A 15 19.80 3.34 -4.00
CA TYR A 15 20.90 3.09 -3.08
C TYR A 15 21.25 1.59 -3.01
N LEU A 16 20.26 0.72 -2.89
CA LEU A 16 20.47 -0.73 -2.90
C LEU A 16 21.13 -1.19 -4.20
N ASP A 17 20.62 -0.77 -5.36
CA ASP A 17 21.17 -1.11 -6.67
C ASP A 17 22.64 -0.71 -6.79
N THR A 18 22.97 0.50 -6.35
CA THR A 18 24.33 1.03 -6.40
C THR A 18 25.30 0.22 -5.53
N TYR A 19 24.91 -0.10 -4.30
CA TYR A 19 25.82 -0.71 -3.32
C TYR A 19 25.82 -2.23 -3.33
N THR A 20 24.78 -2.87 -3.91
CA THR A 20 24.73 -4.32 -4.08
C THR A 20 24.96 -4.78 -5.52
N GLN A 21 25.31 -3.84 -6.44
CA GLN A 21 25.53 -4.14 -7.85
C GLN A 21 24.31 -4.83 -8.50
N ASN A 22 23.11 -4.34 -8.21
CA ASN A 22 21.83 -4.87 -8.67
C ASN A 22 21.54 -6.32 -8.23
N GLU A 23 22.04 -6.74 -7.09
CA GLU A 23 21.72 -8.06 -6.54
C GLU A 23 20.28 -8.16 -6.05
N TYR A 24 19.64 -7.02 -5.70
CA TYR A 24 18.24 -6.99 -5.25
C TYR A 24 17.27 -6.68 -6.40
N ALA A 25 16.09 -7.30 -6.34
CA ALA A 25 14.91 -6.81 -7.03
C ALA A 25 14.20 -5.79 -6.12
N THR A 26 13.71 -4.69 -6.68
CA THR A 26 13.09 -3.62 -5.90
C THR A 26 11.66 -3.35 -6.33
N ALA A 27 10.75 -3.18 -5.37
CA ALA A 27 9.38 -2.78 -5.65
C ALA A 27 8.87 -1.73 -4.66
N LEU A 28 7.97 -0.87 -5.17
CA LEU A 28 7.07 -0.06 -4.35
C LEU A 28 5.64 -0.33 -4.80
N ILE A 29 4.82 -0.86 -3.90
CA ILE A 29 3.41 -1.16 -4.15
C ILE A 29 2.54 -0.36 -3.20
N GLY A 30 1.62 0.45 -3.74
CA GLY A 30 0.72 1.28 -2.97
C GLY A 30 0.91 2.78 -3.18
N LYS A 31 0.88 3.56 -2.11
CA LYS A 31 0.93 5.02 -2.13
C LYS A 31 2.35 5.54 -2.42
N TRP A 32 2.48 6.35 -3.47
CA TRP A 32 3.70 7.08 -3.79
C TRP A 32 3.80 8.43 -3.04
N HIS A 33 2.92 9.35 -3.33
CA HIS A 33 2.73 10.68 -2.74
C HIS A 33 3.97 11.60 -2.75
N LEU A 34 4.92 11.36 -3.63
CA LEU A 34 6.16 12.15 -3.73
C LEU A 34 6.19 13.03 -4.99
N SER A 35 5.37 12.71 -6.00
CA SER A 35 5.23 13.48 -7.24
C SER A 35 3.91 13.19 -7.93
N ASN A 36 3.62 13.92 -9.03
CA ASN A 36 2.41 13.73 -9.85
C ASN A 36 2.71 13.14 -11.24
N ASN A 37 3.97 12.78 -11.53
CA ASN A 37 4.34 12.17 -12.79
C ASN A 37 4.41 10.64 -12.64
N ILE A 38 3.68 9.92 -13.50
CA ILE A 38 3.57 8.45 -13.44
C ILE A 38 4.88 7.71 -13.73
N GLN A 39 5.88 8.39 -14.28
CA GLN A 39 7.20 7.82 -14.56
C GLN A 39 8.22 8.04 -13.42
N ASP A 40 7.94 8.95 -12.49
CA ASP A 40 8.92 9.32 -11.47
C ASP A 40 9.32 8.16 -10.55
N PRO A 41 8.42 7.23 -10.14
CA PRO A 41 8.85 6.05 -9.38
C PRO A 41 9.96 5.27 -10.10
N LEU A 42 9.80 5.04 -11.42
CA LEU A 42 10.80 4.31 -12.22
C LEU A 42 12.09 5.13 -12.40
N PHE A 43 11.98 6.45 -12.58
CA PHE A 43 13.16 7.33 -12.68
C PHE A 43 13.93 7.41 -11.37
N MET A 44 13.33 7.11 -10.25
CA MET A 44 13.96 7.05 -8.94
C MET A 44 14.47 5.63 -8.57
N GLY A 45 14.67 4.76 -9.57
CA GLY A 45 15.32 3.46 -9.39
C GLY A 45 14.43 2.37 -8.79
N ILE A 46 13.10 2.50 -8.89
CA ILE A 46 12.19 1.44 -8.50
C ILE A 46 11.95 0.53 -9.71
N ASP A 47 12.34 -0.74 -9.63
CA ASP A 47 12.19 -1.71 -10.74
C ASP A 47 10.72 -1.99 -11.06
N TYR A 48 9.89 -2.10 -10.03
CA TYR A 48 8.46 -2.34 -10.17
C TYR A 48 7.65 -1.38 -9.30
N PHE A 49 6.81 -0.59 -9.93
CA PHE A 49 5.84 0.29 -9.27
C PHE A 49 4.42 -0.10 -9.63
N ALA A 50 3.58 -0.32 -8.59
CA ALA A 50 2.15 -0.51 -8.76
C ALA A 50 1.38 0.19 -7.64
N GLY A 51 0.56 1.21 -7.96
CA GLY A 51 -0.13 1.94 -6.90
C GLY A 51 -0.78 3.24 -7.32
N LEU A 52 -0.67 4.22 -6.45
CA LEU A 52 -1.27 5.55 -6.56
C LEU A 52 -0.21 6.63 -6.45
N LEU A 53 -0.27 7.66 -7.29
CA LEU A 53 0.59 8.84 -7.12
C LEU A 53 0.11 9.74 -5.99
N GLN A 54 -1.20 9.83 -5.77
CA GLN A 54 -1.81 10.73 -4.78
C GLN A 54 -1.75 10.16 -3.36
N GLY A 55 -1.91 11.05 -2.37
CA GLY A 55 -1.90 10.69 -0.96
C GLY A 55 -3.10 9.86 -0.49
N GLY A 56 -4.20 9.87 -1.24
CA GLY A 56 -5.43 9.14 -0.93
C GLY A 56 -6.17 8.72 -2.18
N VAL A 57 -7.23 7.94 -2.00
CA VAL A 57 -8.16 7.49 -3.04
C VAL A 57 -9.50 8.22 -2.90
N GLN A 58 -10.24 8.39 -4.00
CA GLN A 58 -11.62 8.83 -3.94
C GLN A 58 -12.56 7.72 -3.48
N SER A 59 -12.24 6.48 -3.81
CA SER A 59 -12.96 5.28 -3.39
C SER A 59 -11.99 4.11 -3.27
N TYR A 60 -12.16 3.29 -2.25
CA TYR A 60 -11.35 2.08 -2.06
C TYR A 60 -11.72 0.92 -2.99
N THR A 61 -12.84 1.04 -3.72
CA THR A 61 -13.36 0.03 -4.65
C THR A 61 -13.63 0.56 -6.06
N ASN A 62 -13.20 1.79 -6.36
CA ASN A 62 -13.22 2.35 -7.71
C ASN A 62 -12.13 3.42 -7.82
N TRP A 63 -10.99 3.03 -8.36
CA TRP A 63 -9.79 3.86 -8.36
C TRP A 63 -8.88 3.53 -9.55
N ASN A 64 -7.94 4.42 -9.84
CA ASN A 64 -6.95 4.22 -10.88
C ASN A 64 -5.68 3.60 -10.32
N LEU A 65 -5.36 2.40 -10.79
CA LEU A 65 -4.08 1.75 -10.58
C LEU A 65 -3.09 2.24 -11.63
N ILE A 66 -1.93 2.67 -11.18
CA ILE A 66 -0.76 2.92 -12.04
C ILE A 66 0.20 1.77 -11.83
N GLU A 67 0.55 1.09 -12.91
CA GLU A 67 1.50 -0.02 -12.88
C GLU A 67 2.56 0.22 -13.98
N ASN A 68 3.81 0.40 -13.56
CA ASN A 68 4.95 0.68 -14.44
C ASN A 68 4.66 1.75 -15.51
N GLY A 69 4.05 2.86 -15.10
CA GLY A 69 3.73 3.98 -15.97
C GLY A 69 2.50 3.79 -16.86
N GLN A 70 1.71 2.76 -16.65
CA GLN A 70 0.41 2.56 -17.31
C GLN A 70 -0.72 2.75 -16.29
N THR A 71 -1.82 3.38 -16.71
CA THR A 71 -2.97 3.61 -15.84
C THR A 71 -4.15 2.74 -16.27
N THR A 72 -4.72 2.01 -15.32
CA THR A 72 -5.94 1.20 -15.50
C THR A 72 -6.93 1.51 -14.39
N ASN A 73 -8.25 1.35 -14.65
CA ASN A 73 -9.23 1.44 -13.58
C ASN A 73 -9.36 0.09 -12.86
N SER A 74 -9.39 0.12 -11.53
CA SER A 74 -9.64 -1.04 -10.68
C SER A 74 -10.93 -0.87 -9.89
N SER A 75 -11.72 -1.94 -9.83
CA SER A 75 -12.88 -2.08 -8.95
C SER A 75 -12.60 -2.97 -7.73
N GLU A 76 -11.40 -3.49 -7.61
CA GLU A 76 -10.98 -4.29 -6.46
C GLU A 76 -10.71 -3.40 -5.24
N TYR A 77 -10.91 -3.95 -4.06
CA TYR A 77 -10.57 -3.26 -2.80
C TYR A 77 -9.06 -2.97 -2.77
N THR A 78 -8.67 -1.70 -2.60
CA THR A 78 -7.27 -1.26 -2.75
C THR A 78 -6.31 -2.07 -1.90
N THR A 79 -6.64 -2.33 -0.63
CA THR A 79 -5.78 -3.05 0.31
C THR A 79 -5.55 -4.49 -0.16
N THR A 80 -6.60 -5.19 -0.58
CA THR A 80 -6.50 -6.54 -1.16
C THR A 80 -5.70 -6.52 -2.46
N LYS A 81 -5.97 -5.56 -3.35
CA LYS A 81 -5.25 -5.45 -4.63
C LYS A 81 -3.76 -5.22 -4.45
N PHE A 82 -3.35 -4.37 -3.51
CA PHE A 82 -1.93 -4.16 -3.24
C PHE A 82 -1.27 -5.41 -2.68
N THR A 83 -1.97 -6.15 -1.84
CA THR A 83 -1.47 -7.43 -1.32
C THR A 83 -1.34 -8.48 -2.41
N ASP A 84 -2.31 -8.59 -3.32
CA ASP A 84 -2.25 -9.51 -4.47
C ASP A 84 -1.05 -9.20 -5.37
N LEU A 85 -0.85 -7.91 -5.68
CA LEU A 85 0.30 -7.46 -6.46
C LEU A 85 1.62 -7.76 -5.74
N ALA A 86 1.66 -7.58 -4.42
CA ALA A 86 2.85 -7.85 -3.62
C ALA A 86 3.19 -9.34 -3.58
N ILE A 87 2.20 -10.20 -3.36
CA ILE A 87 2.37 -11.66 -3.36
C ILE A 87 2.87 -12.13 -4.74
N ASN A 88 2.17 -11.76 -5.80
CA ASN A 88 2.55 -12.16 -7.17
C ASN A 88 3.97 -11.68 -7.50
N TRP A 89 4.29 -10.43 -7.13
CA TRP A 89 5.62 -9.90 -7.40
C TRP A 89 6.71 -10.65 -6.62
N VAL A 90 6.49 -10.97 -5.35
CA VAL A 90 7.45 -11.73 -4.52
C VAL A 90 7.63 -13.15 -5.08
N GLU A 91 6.54 -13.84 -5.45
CA GLU A 91 6.58 -15.20 -6.01
C GLU A 91 7.40 -15.29 -7.31
N ASP A 92 7.45 -14.20 -8.08
CA ASP A 92 8.21 -14.14 -9.33
C ASP A 92 9.71 -13.87 -9.12
N GLN A 93 10.17 -13.59 -7.88
CA GLN A 93 11.56 -13.24 -7.65
C GLN A 93 12.46 -14.49 -7.60
N THR A 94 13.62 -14.38 -8.23
CA THR A 94 14.68 -15.41 -8.22
C THR A 94 15.96 -14.95 -7.53
N LYS A 95 15.98 -13.71 -7.06
CA LYS A 95 17.08 -13.06 -6.33
C LYS A 95 16.55 -12.38 -5.06
N PRO A 96 17.40 -11.97 -4.12
CA PRO A 96 16.98 -11.19 -2.96
C PRO A 96 16.14 -9.98 -3.38
N TRP A 97 15.18 -9.60 -2.56
CA TRP A 97 14.25 -8.52 -2.91
C TRP A 97 14.03 -7.51 -1.78
N PHE A 98 13.67 -6.31 -2.16
CA PHE A 98 13.21 -5.24 -1.29
C PHE A 98 11.83 -4.77 -1.74
N LEU A 99 10.83 -5.02 -0.92
CA LEU A 99 9.46 -4.59 -1.15
C LEU A 99 9.09 -3.48 -0.16
N TRP A 100 8.71 -2.32 -0.69
CA TRP A 100 8.02 -1.28 0.07
C TRP A 100 6.53 -1.36 -0.22
N LEU A 101 5.75 -1.92 0.71
CA LEU A 101 4.29 -2.02 0.61
C LEU A 101 3.65 -0.87 1.39
N ALA A 102 3.15 0.14 0.66
CA ALA A 102 2.62 1.38 1.21
C ALA A 102 1.08 1.40 1.12
N TYR A 103 0.40 0.80 2.07
CA TYR A 103 -1.06 0.82 2.09
C TYR A 103 -1.65 2.22 2.24
N ASN A 104 -2.79 2.48 1.58
CA ASN A 104 -3.60 3.68 1.82
C ASN A 104 -4.46 3.57 3.07
N ALA A 105 -4.92 2.36 3.39
CA ALA A 105 -5.70 2.12 4.59
C ALA A 105 -4.86 2.45 5.86
N PRO A 106 -5.47 3.03 6.88
CA PRO A 106 -6.88 3.39 7.03
C PRO A 106 -7.17 4.89 6.72
N HIS A 107 -6.47 5.51 5.76
CA HIS A 107 -6.69 6.89 5.34
C HIS A 107 -8.12 7.13 4.84
N THR A 108 -8.61 8.36 4.94
CA THR A 108 -9.92 8.74 4.36
C THR A 108 -9.97 8.55 2.84
N PRO A 109 -11.19 8.36 2.25
CA PRO A 109 -12.51 8.35 2.90
C PRO A 109 -12.73 7.14 3.81
N PHE A 110 -13.37 7.36 4.96
CA PHE A 110 -13.79 6.24 5.78
C PHE A 110 -14.81 5.42 5.02
N HIS A 111 -14.70 4.10 5.10
CA HIS A 111 -15.49 3.16 4.34
C HIS A 111 -15.64 1.85 5.12
N LEU A 112 -16.61 1.05 4.75
CA LEU A 112 -16.71 -0.31 5.26
C LEU A 112 -15.80 -1.22 4.44
N ALA A 113 -14.83 -1.84 5.08
CA ALA A 113 -13.98 -2.86 4.46
C ALA A 113 -14.79 -4.13 4.09
N PRO A 114 -14.30 -5.00 3.20
CA PRO A 114 -14.96 -6.28 2.90
C PRO A 114 -15.22 -7.10 4.16
N SER A 115 -16.43 -7.63 4.31
CA SER A 115 -16.94 -8.26 5.55
C SER A 115 -16.14 -9.47 6.04
N ASN A 116 -15.39 -10.10 5.16
CA ASN A 116 -14.50 -11.23 5.49
C ASN A 116 -13.14 -10.79 6.06
N LEU A 117 -12.85 -9.48 6.06
CA LEU A 117 -11.56 -8.93 6.49
C LEU A 117 -11.64 -8.17 7.83
N HIS A 118 -12.83 -8.08 8.45
CA HIS A 118 -12.99 -7.37 9.72
C HIS A 118 -14.03 -8.01 10.63
N SER A 119 -14.00 -7.66 11.92
CA SER A 119 -14.90 -8.16 12.97
C SER A 119 -15.96 -7.14 13.41
N GLN A 120 -16.06 -5.96 12.76
CA GLN A 120 -16.92 -4.85 13.17
C GLN A 120 -18.43 -5.10 12.95
N GLY A 121 -18.79 -6.27 12.42
CA GLY A 121 -20.19 -6.65 12.20
C GLY A 121 -20.81 -6.04 10.95
N ASN A 122 -22.15 -6.13 10.86
CA ASN A 122 -22.89 -5.58 9.73
C ASN A 122 -23.16 -4.09 9.95
N LEU A 123 -22.33 -3.24 9.39
CA LEU A 123 -22.49 -1.79 9.43
C LEU A 123 -23.14 -1.30 8.12
N PRO A 124 -23.98 -0.24 8.19
CA PRO A 124 -24.46 0.41 6.98
C PRO A 124 -23.28 0.98 6.17
N SER A 125 -23.36 0.93 4.84
CA SER A 125 -22.29 1.43 3.96
C SER A 125 -22.57 2.82 3.38
N ASP A 126 -23.67 3.45 3.77
CA ASP A 126 -24.02 4.79 3.32
C ASP A 126 -23.18 5.88 4.03
N GLU A 127 -22.90 6.93 3.30
CA GLU A 127 -22.05 8.04 3.74
C GLU A 127 -22.56 8.69 5.04
N GLY A 128 -23.89 8.82 5.18
CA GLY A 128 -24.49 9.42 6.38
C GLY A 128 -24.20 8.63 7.65
N SER A 129 -24.30 7.31 7.59
CA SER A 129 -23.97 6.42 8.70
C SER A 129 -22.48 6.46 9.06
N ILE A 130 -21.63 6.51 8.04
CA ILE A 130 -20.17 6.62 8.21
C ILE A 130 -19.81 7.96 8.88
N ASP A 131 -20.41 9.06 8.43
CA ASP A 131 -20.13 10.39 8.97
C ASP A 131 -20.59 10.59 10.41
N VAL A 132 -21.70 9.95 10.80
CA VAL A 132 -22.20 10.00 12.17
C VAL A 132 -21.31 9.25 13.16
N ASN A 133 -20.76 8.11 12.75
CA ASN A 133 -19.90 7.29 13.59
C ASN A 133 -18.76 6.63 12.81
N PRO A 134 -17.69 7.38 12.48
CA PRO A 134 -16.62 6.88 11.60
C PRO A 134 -15.70 5.83 12.23
N LEU A 135 -15.67 5.72 13.57
CA LEU A 135 -14.71 4.84 14.27
C LEU A 135 -14.80 3.36 13.87
N PRO A 136 -15.98 2.69 13.82
CA PRO A 136 -16.05 1.29 13.40
C PRO A 136 -15.57 1.07 11.96
N TYR A 137 -15.75 2.05 11.07
CA TYR A 137 -15.27 1.98 9.68
C TYR A 137 -13.76 2.13 9.59
N PHE A 138 -13.19 3.04 10.37
CA PHE A 138 -11.74 3.15 10.53
C PHE A 138 -11.15 1.83 11.05
N LEU A 139 -11.74 1.25 12.10
CA LEU A 139 -11.30 -0.03 12.66
C LEU A 139 -11.45 -1.18 11.65
N SER A 140 -12.53 -1.21 10.87
CA SER A 140 -12.69 -2.22 9.81
C SER A 140 -11.57 -2.15 8.76
N ALA A 141 -11.12 -0.94 8.40
CA ALA A 141 -10.02 -0.76 7.46
C ALA A 141 -8.66 -1.16 8.08
N VAL A 142 -8.46 -0.92 9.39
CA VAL A 142 -7.26 -1.37 10.11
C VAL A 142 -7.21 -2.90 10.18
N GLU A 143 -8.32 -3.55 10.56
CA GLU A 143 -8.41 -5.02 10.61
C GLU A 143 -8.22 -5.66 9.23
N ALA A 144 -8.79 -5.04 8.18
CA ALA A 144 -8.60 -5.50 6.81
C ALA A 144 -7.13 -5.41 6.39
N MET A 145 -6.44 -4.32 6.73
CA MET A 145 -5.02 -4.17 6.45
C MET A 145 -4.18 -5.22 7.21
N ASP A 146 -4.47 -5.45 8.49
CA ASP A 146 -3.79 -6.48 9.29
C ASP A 146 -4.00 -7.90 8.71
N SER A 147 -5.24 -8.21 8.31
CA SER A 147 -5.57 -9.48 7.66
C SER A 147 -4.79 -9.69 6.36
N GLU A 148 -4.68 -8.65 5.54
CA GLU A 148 -3.97 -8.67 4.26
C GLU A 148 -2.44 -8.73 4.46
N MET A 149 -1.89 -8.04 5.44
CA MET A 149 -0.48 -8.19 5.83
C MET A 149 -0.19 -9.62 6.29
N GLY A 150 -1.08 -10.20 7.10
CA GLY A 150 -1.00 -11.60 7.50
C GLY A 150 -1.02 -12.55 6.30
N ARG A 151 -1.84 -12.27 5.29
CA ARG A 151 -1.90 -13.04 4.05
C ARG A 151 -0.58 -13.00 3.28
N LEU A 152 0.02 -11.83 3.11
CA LEU A 152 1.34 -11.68 2.48
C LEU A 152 2.44 -12.45 3.25
N ILE A 153 2.51 -12.28 4.59
CA ILE A 153 3.52 -12.97 5.40
C ILE A 153 3.35 -14.49 5.33
N ASN A 154 2.10 -14.97 5.27
CA ASN A 154 1.80 -16.40 5.18
C ASN A 154 2.00 -16.98 3.76
N SER A 155 2.10 -16.16 2.72
CA SER A 155 2.46 -16.64 1.37
C SER A 155 3.96 -16.94 1.24
N LEU A 156 4.79 -16.34 2.08
CA LEU A 156 6.23 -16.64 2.10
C LEU A 156 6.48 -18.08 2.56
N SER A 157 7.37 -18.79 1.88
CA SER A 157 7.89 -20.08 2.35
C SER A 157 8.59 -19.93 3.71
N ASP A 158 8.76 -21.03 4.43
CA ASP A 158 9.46 -21.01 5.73
C ASP A 158 10.91 -20.50 5.60
N GLU A 159 11.58 -20.81 4.49
CA GLU A 159 12.93 -20.34 4.19
C GLU A 159 12.95 -18.84 3.93
N GLU A 160 12.06 -18.32 3.07
CA GLU A 160 11.96 -16.88 2.81
C GLU A 160 11.63 -16.11 4.08
N ARG A 161 10.67 -16.59 4.86
CA ARG A 161 10.29 -15.96 6.13
C ARG A 161 11.44 -15.90 7.13
N ALA A 162 12.24 -16.95 7.21
CA ALA A 162 13.42 -16.99 8.09
C ALA A 162 14.54 -16.02 7.64
N ASN A 163 14.58 -15.68 6.36
CA ASN A 163 15.59 -14.81 5.76
C ASN A 163 15.08 -13.39 5.45
N THR A 164 13.83 -13.08 5.78
CA THR A 164 13.23 -11.75 5.52
C THR A 164 13.22 -10.89 6.77
N VAL A 165 13.70 -9.67 6.66
CA VAL A 165 13.54 -8.63 7.68
C VAL A 165 12.26 -7.87 7.39
N ILE A 166 11.32 -7.88 8.33
CA ILE A 166 10.04 -7.17 8.23
C ILE A 166 10.10 -5.92 9.10
N ILE A 167 9.83 -4.75 8.49
CA ILE A 167 9.78 -3.46 9.17
C ILE A 167 8.38 -2.88 9.01
N PHE A 168 7.69 -2.61 10.12
CA PHE A 168 6.39 -1.95 10.11
C PHE A 168 6.55 -0.49 10.56
N ILE A 169 6.00 0.45 9.78
CA ILE A 169 6.07 1.88 10.06
C ILE A 169 4.68 2.49 9.89
N GLY A 170 4.20 3.21 10.92
CA GLY A 170 3.08 4.13 10.76
C GLY A 170 3.61 5.47 10.26
N ASP A 171 3.10 5.97 9.11
CA ASP A 171 3.63 7.18 8.47
C ASP A 171 3.17 8.46 9.16
N ASN A 172 1.94 8.48 9.68
CA ASN A 172 1.26 9.64 10.28
C ASN A 172 0.45 9.26 11.53
N GLY A 173 -0.06 10.29 12.21
CA GLY A 173 -0.98 10.12 13.33
C GLY A 173 -2.42 9.84 12.88
N THR A 174 -3.24 9.38 13.84
CA THR A 174 -4.65 9.08 13.64
C THR A 174 -5.48 10.38 13.54
N PRO A 175 -6.44 10.49 12.58
CA PRO A 175 -7.33 11.64 12.50
C PRO A 175 -8.16 11.84 13.76
N ASN A 176 -8.36 13.09 14.20
CA ASN A 176 -9.09 13.43 15.44
C ASN A 176 -10.48 12.79 15.54
N ARG A 177 -11.17 12.59 14.40
CA ARG A 177 -12.53 11.99 14.37
C ARG A 177 -12.57 10.53 14.84
N VAL A 178 -11.45 9.84 14.83
CA VAL A 178 -11.34 8.41 15.16
C VAL A 178 -10.24 8.14 16.20
N THR A 179 -9.67 9.19 16.80
CA THR A 179 -8.72 9.06 17.91
C THR A 179 -9.42 8.50 19.14
N GLN A 180 -8.89 7.43 19.69
CA GLN A 180 -9.30 6.89 20.98
C GLN A 180 -8.39 7.49 22.06
N LEU A 181 -8.98 8.22 23.02
CA LEU A 181 -8.30 8.77 24.18
C LEU A 181 -8.37 7.79 25.34
#